data_5108417870a49666d08bce27ebe91b35
#
_entry.id   5108417870a49666d08bce27ebe91b35
#
_cell.length_a   1.000
_cell.length_b   1.000
_cell.length_c   1.000
_cell.angle_alpha   90.00
_cell.angle_beta   90.00
_cell.angle_gamma   90.00
#
_symmetry.space_group_name_H-M   'P 1'
#
loop_
_entity.id
_entity.type
_entity.pdbx_description
1 polymer ?
#
loop_
_entity_poly.entity_id
_entity_poly.type
_entity_poly.pdbx_seq_one_letter_code
_entity_poly.pdbx_strand_id
1 'polypeptide(L)'
;VWARLPASELYEPDEFLKIMGPIFQPATYDPKLFLDEEGSLLTLEVQNTYETVHGEFVLPGPNPDFQTGSYVFEGHTFLVRRDQTEEAALMAQLAEMHFQPRSTRLWFMEPEEAIAFLLDSYPTLVENWRVYGEKALTRYKVRMSQPVISAKVESNEKEKWFTLDIDVEYDGQHLPLERIWKAWVRGRRYVQLKDGSYTSLPESWLEKLAHKLQALGFDPTKPPKRQFKQFEAPVLDNLLDDLPNAETDSFWNSLREKVRNFTEVEPVSTPKGLTA
;
A
#
# COMPACT_ATOMS: atom_id res chain seq x y z
N VAL A 1 -36.59 -52.00 16.24
CA VAL A 1 -37.48 -52.78 15.37
C VAL A 1 -37.97 -51.83 14.29
N TRP A 2 -37.32 -51.80 13.14
CA TRP A 2 -37.79 -51.04 11.97
C TRP A 2 -38.86 -51.88 11.28
N ALA A 3 -40.13 -51.48 11.41
CA ALA A 3 -41.21 -52.04 10.64
C ALA A 3 -40.95 -51.73 9.15
N ARG A 4 -40.84 -52.73 8.28
CA ARG A 4 -40.85 -52.57 6.83
C ARG A 4 -42.21 -52.02 6.43
N LEU A 5 -42.26 -50.76 6.04
CA LEU A 5 -43.44 -50.21 5.38
C LEU A 5 -43.59 -50.86 4.00
N PRO A 6 -44.81 -51.21 3.56
CA PRO A 6 -45.03 -51.77 2.23
C PRO A 6 -44.66 -50.78 1.15
N ALA A 7 -44.05 -51.24 0.08
CA ALA A 7 -43.54 -50.44 -1.06
C ALA A 7 -44.60 -49.58 -1.77
N SER A 8 -45.87 -49.75 -1.47
CA SER A 8 -47.01 -48.97 -2.00
C SER A 8 -47.28 -47.67 -1.24
N GLU A 9 -46.58 -47.40 -0.12
CA GLU A 9 -46.70 -46.17 0.66
C GLU A 9 -45.43 -45.33 0.62
N LEU A 10 -44.59 -45.47 -0.41
CA LEU A 10 -43.53 -44.54 -0.68
C LEU A 10 -44.15 -43.23 -1.18
N TYR A 11 -44.29 -42.27 -0.26
CA TYR A 11 -44.63 -40.90 -0.61
C TYR A 11 -43.76 -40.43 -1.75
N GLU A 12 -44.37 -39.67 -2.66
CA GLU A 12 -43.57 -38.93 -3.65
C GLU A 12 -42.51 -38.10 -2.89
N PRO A 13 -41.29 -38.02 -3.37
CA PRO A 13 -40.21 -37.28 -2.69
C PRO A 13 -40.61 -35.85 -2.26
N ASP A 14 -41.47 -35.21 -3.06
CA ASP A 14 -41.98 -33.85 -2.80
C ASP A 14 -42.96 -33.75 -1.63
N GLU A 15 -43.79 -34.80 -1.36
CA GLU A 15 -44.68 -34.81 -0.22
C GLU A 15 -43.93 -35.10 1.07
N PHE A 16 -42.91 -35.97 1.02
CA PHE A 16 -42.06 -36.27 2.16
C PHE A 16 -41.29 -35.04 2.65
N LEU A 17 -40.75 -34.22 1.72
CA LEU A 17 -40.06 -32.99 2.06
C LEU A 17 -40.97 -31.90 2.63
N LYS A 18 -42.25 -31.84 2.22
CA LYS A 18 -43.25 -30.95 2.81
C LYS A 18 -43.59 -31.30 4.27
N ILE A 19 -43.48 -32.57 4.65
CA ILE A 19 -43.75 -33.08 5.99
C ILE A 19 -42.54 -32.94 6.90
N MET A 20 -41.31 -33.06 6.35
CA MET A 20 -40.06 -33.04 7.14
C MET A 20 -39.63 -31.65 7.57
N GLY A 21 -40.21 -30.59 7.02
CA GLY A 21 -39.77 -29.21 7.27
C GLY A 21 -38.49 -28.85 6.56
N PRO A 22 -37.94 -27.67 6.82
CA PRO A 22 -36.76 -27.17 6.10
C PRO A 22 -35.53 -28.03 6.39
N ILE A 23 -34.81 -28.38 5.33
CA ILE A 23 -33.62 -29.24 5.37
C ILE A 23 -32.39 -28.36 5.64
N PHE A 24 -31.66 -28.65 6.72
CA PHE A 24 -30.39 -28.03 6.99
C PHE A 24 -29.29 -28.61 6.09
N GLN A 25 -28.55 -27.70 5.39
CA GLN A 25 -27.41 -28.06 4.57
C GLN A 25 -26.13 -27.53 5.17
N PRO A 26 -25.04 -28.32 5.18
CA PRO A 26 -23.72 -27.80 5.44
C PRO A 26 -23.34 -26.71 4.40
N ALA A 27 -22.71 -25.65 4.86
CA ALA A 27 -22.24 -24.60 3.98
C ALA A 27 -20.96 -23.99 4.52
N THR A 28 -20.11 -23.54 3.62
CA THR A 28 -18.87 -22.83 3.92
C THR A 28 -19.05 -21.36 3.55
N TYR A 29 -18.72 -20.46 4.45
CA TYR A 29 -18.73 -19.03 4.20
C TYR A 29 -17.56 -18.66 3.27
N ASP A 30 -17.85 -18.03 2.14
CA ASP A 30 -16.87 -17.61 1.14
C ASP A 30 -17.34 -16.27 0.53
N PRO A 31 -17.15 -15.17 1.27
CA PRO A 31 -17.65 -13.87 0.84
C PRO A 31 -16.91 -13.36 -0.39
N LYS A 32 -17.66 -12.63 -1.23
CA LYS A 32 -17.11 -11.92 -2.39
C LYS A 32 -17.17 -10.42 -2.15
N LEU A 33 -16.04 -9.77 -2.33
CA LEU A 33 -15.87 -8.34 -2.13
C LEU A 33 -15.74 -7.66 -3.49
N PHE A 34 -16.53 -6.64 -3.76
CA PHE A 34 -16.51 -5.91 -5.03
C PHE A 34 -16.10 -4.46 -4.77
N LEU A 35 -14.93 -4.08 -5.27
CA LEU A 35 -14.46 -2.69 -5.25
C LEU A 35 -15.02 -1.95 -6.45
N ASP A 36 -15.47 -0.72 -6.21
CA ASP A 36 -15.98 0.18 -7.25
C ASP A 36 -15.72 1.65 -6.84
N GLU A 37 -16.01 2.57 -7.74
CA GLU A 37 -15.90 4.02 -7.55
C GLU A 37 -17.26 4.66 -7.64
N GLU A 38 -17.74 5.31 -6.56
CA GLU A 38 -18.94 6.15 -6.58
C GLU A 38 -18.55 7.63 -6.41
N GLY A 39 -18.47 8.36 -7.51
CA GLY A 39 -17.97 9.74 -7.50
C GLY A 39 -16.51 9.81 -7.12
N SER A 40 -16.20 10.34 -5.94
CA SER A 40 -14.83 10.37 -5.38
C SER A 40 -14.59 9.31 -4.31
N LEU A 41 -15.60 8.55 -3.92
CA LEU A 41 -15.49 7.53 -2.88
C LEU A 41 -15.01 6.21 -3.49
N LEU A 42 -14.16 5.50 -2.75
CA LEU A 42 -13.93 4.07 -2.98
C LEU A 42 -15.04 3.32 -2.26
N THR A 43 -15.76 2.45 -2.96
CA THR A 43 -16.83 1.65 -2.39
C THR A 43 -16.48 0.17 -2.40
N LEU A 44 -17.00 -0.55 -1.43
CA LEU A 44 -16.84 -2.00 -1.29
C LEU A 44 -18.21 -2.62 -1.03
N GLU A 45 -18.69 -3.44 -1.96
CA GLU A 45 -19.87 -4.26 -1.72
C GLU A 45 -19.45 -5.64 -1.21
N VAL A 46 -20.04 -6.05 -0.09
CA VAL A 46 -19.87 -7.37 0.51
C VAL A 46 -21.05 -8.26 0.13
N GLN A 47 -20.78 -9.32 -0.60
CA GLN A 47 -21.76 -10.39 -0.85
C GLN A 47 -21.45 -11.57 0.05
N ASN A 48 -22.33 -11.81 1.03
CA ASN A 48 -22.21 -12.95 1.94
C ASN A 48 -22.60 -14.24 1.19
N THR A 49 -21.61 -14.83 0.53
CA THR A 49 -21.75 -16.04 -0.27
C THR A 49 -21.46 -17.25 0.59
N TYR A 50 -22.29 -18.28 0.43
CA TYR A 50 -22.16 -19.58 1.06
C TYR A 50 -22.09 -20.66 0.00
N GLU A 51 -21.04 -21.47 0.04
CA GLU A 51 -20.88 -22.63 -0.82
C GLU A 51 -21.52 -23.86 -0.19
N THR A 52 -22.40 -24.53 -0.94
CA THR A 52 -23.10 -25.75 -0.55
C THR A 52 -22.94 -26.83 -1.62
N VAL A 53 -23.47 -28.02 -1.37
CA VAL A 53 -23.52 -29.12 -2.35
C VAL A 53 -24.34 -28.77 -3.61
N HIS A 54 -25.25 -27.78 -3.52
CA HIS A 54 -26.07 -27.30 -4.64
C HIS A 54 -25.47 -26.07 -5.35
N GLY A 55 -24.28 -25.62 -4.93
CA GLY A 55 -23.58 -24.46 -5.47
C GLY A 55 -23.52 -23.29 -4.50
N GLU A 56 -23.17 -22.12 -5.02
CA GLU A 56 -23.04 -20.88 -4.26
C GLU A 56 -24.37 -20.13 -4.14
N PHE A 57 -24.66 -19.63 -2.94
CA PHE A 57 -25.85 -18.82 -2.65
C PHE A 57 -25.46 -17.57 -1.87
N VAL A 58 -26.05 -16.44 -2.27
CA VAL A 58 -25.85 -15.15 -1.61
C VAL A 58 -26.94 -14.96 -0.57
N LEU A 59 -26.55 -14.85 0.70
CA LEU A 59 -27.47 -14.53 1.77
C LEU A 59 -27.58 -13.02 2.00
N PRO A 60 -28.70 -12.52 2.54
CA PRO A 60 -28.80 -11.12 2.98
C PRO A 60 -27.68 -10.76 3.93
N GLY A 61 -27.36 -9.46 4.06
CA GLY A 61 -26.31 -8.96 4.97
C GLY A 61 -26.47 -9.48 6.40
N PRO A 62 -25.42 -9.39 7.21
CA PRO A 62 -25.43 -9.91 8.57
C PRO A 62 -26.58 -9.31 9.36
N ASN A 63 -27.34 -10.19 9.98
CA ASN A 63 -28.38 -9.82 10.93
C ASN A 63 -28.16 -10.66 12.19
N PRO A 64 -27.82 -10.04 13.32
CA PRO A 64 -27.54 -10.76 14.56
C PRO A 64 -28.72 -11.58 15.07
N ASP A 65 -29.94 -11.23 14.67
CA ASP A 65 -31.17 -11.94 15.07
C ASP A 65 -31.41 -13.24 14.26
N PHE A 66 -30.70 -13.44 13.13
CA PHE A 66 -30.88 -14.60 12.27
C PHE A 66 -29.59 -15.43 12.15
N GLN A 67 -29.55 -16.54 12.89
CA GLN A 67 -28.47 -17.53 12.83
C GLN A 67 -28.55 -18.42 11.59
N THR A 68 -29.63 -18.34 10.82
CA THR A 68 -29.86 -19.17 9.64
C THR A 68 -30.24 -18.32 8.45
N GLY A 69 -29.72 -18.69 7.29
CA GLY A 69 -30.20 -18.22 6.00
C GLY A 69 -30.97 -19.30 5.29
N SER A 70 -31.73 -18.95 4.26
CA SER A 70 -32.43 -19.91 3.41
C SER A 70 -32.18 -19.62 1.93
N TYR A 71 -32.17 -20.67 1.13
CA TYR A 71 -32.16 -20.58 -0.31
C TYR A 71 -33.13 -21.63 -0.91
N VAL A 72 -33.51 -21.44 -2.17
CA VAL A 72 -34.38 -22.37 -2.89
C VAL A 72 -33.57 -23.02 -4.00
N PHE A 73 -33.63 -24.35 -4.07
CA PHE A 73 -33.03 -25.15 -5.14
C PHE A 73 -34.04 -26.20 -5.59
N GLU A 74 -34.32 -26.29 -6.88
CA GLU A 74 -35.29 -27.20 -7.51
C GLU A 74 -36.66 -27.21 -6.79
N GLY A 75 -37.15 -26.05 -6.36
CA GLY A 75 -38.44 -25.90 -5.68
C GLY A 75 -38.45 -26.22 -4.18
N HIS A 76 -37.33 -26.67 -3.64
CA HIS A 76 -37.19 -26.98 -2.21
C HIS A 76 -36.48 -25.89 -1.44
N THR A 77 -36.93 -25.60 -0.22
CA THR A 77 -36.28 -24.62 0.65
C THR A 77 -35.26 -25.30 1.54
N PHE A 78 -34.02 -24.87 1.45
CA PHE A 78 -32.94 -25.34 2.31
C PHE A 78 -32.52 -24.24 3.29
N LEU A 79 -32.14 -24.65 4.51
CA LEU A 79 -31.59 -23.78 5.53
C LEU A 79 -30.09 -23.99 5.63
N VAL A 80 -29.38 -22.87 5.78
CA VAL A 80 -27.93 -22.82 6.00
C VAL A 80 -27.68 -22.14 7.34
N ARG A 81 -26.84 -22.73 8.17
CA ARG A 81 -26.37 -22.08 9.38
C ARG A 81 -25.32 -21.03 8.97
N ARG A 82 -25.55 -19.77 9.35
CA ARG A 82 -24.60 -18.69 9.10
C ARG A 82 -23.37 -18.82 9.99
N ASP A 83 -22.22 -18.53 9.44
CA ASP A 83 -21.00 -18.38 10.21
C ASP A 83 -20.88 -16.93 10.70
N GLN A 84 -21.58 -16.63 11.80
CA GLN A 84 -21.59 -15.28 12.37
C GLN A 84 -20.21 -14.83 12.85
N THR A 85 -19.34 -15.78 13.19
CA THR A 85 -17.98 -15.47 13.63
C THR A 85 -17.13 -14.94 12.49
N GLU A 86 -17.13 -15.64 11.36
CA GLU A 86 -16.39 -15.22 10.16
C GLU A 86 -17.00 -13.97 9.53
N GLU A 87 -18.35 -13.86 9.49
CA GLU A 87 -19.02 -12.64 9.03
C GLU A 87 -18.63 -11.42 9.89
N ALA A 88 -18.61 -11.56 11.21
CA ALA A 88 -18.20 -10.50 12.12
C ALA A 88 -16.72 -10.18 12.01
N ALA A 89 -15.85 -11.17 11.80
CA ALA A 89 -14.43 -10.98 11.59
C ALA A 89 -14.16 -10.15 10.33
N LEU A 90 -14.84 -10.44 9.22
CA LEU A 90 -14.74 -9.65 8.01
C LEU A 90 -15.17 -8.19 8.25
N MET A 91 -16.32 -7.97 8.92
CA MET A 91 -16.79 -6.61 9.19
C MET A 91 -15.82 -5.84 10.09
N ALA A 92 -15.23 -6.49 11.11
CA ALA A 92 -14.21 -5.90 11.96
C ALA A 92 -12.95 -5.54 11.17
N GLN A 93 -12.47 -6.42 10.30
CA GLN A 93 -11.32 -6.17 9.44
C GLN A 93 -11.55 -4.98 8.49
N LEU A 94 -12.74 -4.86 7.88
CA LEU A 94 -13.07 -3.72 7.03
C LEU A 94 -13.08 -2.40 7.84
N ALA A 95 -13.61 -2.43 9.06
CA ALA A 95 -13.59 -1.26 9.94
C ALA A 95 -12.16 -0.86 10.37
N GLU A 96 -11.28 -1.83 10.65
CA GLU A 96 -9.86 -1.60 10.94
C GLU A 96 -9.12 -0.99 9.73
N MET A 97 -9.53 -1.35 8.52
CA MET A 97 -9.02 -0.75 7.28
C MET A 97 -9.65 0.62 6.96
N HIS A 98 -10.38 1.22 7.88
CA HIS A 98 -11.06 2.51 7.77
C HIS A 98 -12.25 2.57 6.80
N PHE A 99 -12.79 1.44 6.36
CA PHE A 99 -14.06 1.44 5.65
C PHE A 99 -15.20 1.81 6.60
N GLN A 100 -16.10 2.67 6.13
CA GLN A 100 -17.29 3.10 6.87
C GLN A 100 -18.54 2.39 6.31
N PRO A 101 -19.39 1.80 7.16
CA PRO A 101 -20.59 1.12 6.69
C PRO A 101 -21.65 2.14 6.24
N ARG A 102 -22.14 1.97 5.01
CA ARG A 102 -23.32 2.69 4.48
C ARG A 102 -24.59 1.85 4.62
N SER A 103 -24.43 0.55 4.53
CA SER A 103 -25.46 -0.46 4.79
C SER A 103 -24.81 -1.76 5.25
N THR A 104 -25.63 -2.81 5.48
CA THR A 104 -25.11 -4.15 5.81
C THR A 104 -24.26 -4.78 4.71
N ARG A 105 -24.30 -4.27 3.49
CA ARG A 105 -23.58 -4.80 2.33
C ARG A 105 -22.63 -3.82 1.71
N LEU A 106 -22.88 -2.52 1.84
CA LEU A 106 -22.12 -1.47 1.16
C LEU A 106 -21.30 -0.67 2.17
N TRP A 107 -20.02 -0.61 1.92
CA TRP A 107 -19.02 0.14 2.67
C TRP A 107 -18.38 1.19 1.76
N PHE A 108 -17.85 2.24 2.34
CA PHE A 108 -17.17 3.29 1.57
C PHE A 108 -15.96 3.81 2.32
N MET A 109 -15.10 4.49 1.58
CA MET A 109 -13.89 5.13 2.08
C MET A 109 -13.67 6.46 1.38
N GLU A 110 -13.22 7.46 2.13
CA GLU A 110 -12.88 8.77 1.60
C GLU A 110 -11.60 8.72 0.72
N PRO A 111 -11.44 9.66 -0.25
CA PRO A 111 -10.37 9.59 -1.23
C PRO A 111 -8.95 9.55 -0.64
N GLU A 112 -8.71 10.26 0.46
CA GLU A 112 -7.38 10.31 1.06
C GLU A 112 -7.00 8.97 1.70
N GLU A 113 -7.96 8.30 2.32
CA GLU A 113 -7.79 6.98 2.94
C GLU A 113 -7.76 5.88 1.88
N ALA A 114 -8.50 6.02 0.79
CA ALA A 114 -8.61 5.03 -0.28
C ALA A 114 -7.24 4.74 -0.94
N ILE A 115 -6.42 5.76 -1.16
CA ILE A 115 -5.09 5.58 -1.75
C ILE A 115 -4.16 4.86 -0.77
N ALA A 116 -4.19 5.23 0.50
CA ALA A 116 -3.41 4.56 1.54
C ALA A 116 -3.84 3.09 1.69
N PHE A 117 -5.15 2.82 1.72
CA PHE A 117 -5.69 1.47 1.75
C PHE A 117 -5.19 0.61 0.58
N LEU A 118 -5.30 1.12 -0.67
CA LEU A 118 -4.90 0.37 -1.85
C LEU A 118 -3.41 0.08 -1.91
N LEU A 119 -2.56 0.94 -1.34
CA LEU A 119 -1.12 0.76 -1.28
C LEU A 119 -0.66 -0.15 -0.14
N ASP A 120 -1.29 -0.04 1.03
CA ASP A 120 -0.79 -0.66 2.26
C ASP A 120 -1.61 -1.88 2.70
N SER A 121 -2.95 -1.80 2.64
CA SER A 121 -3.85 -2.79 3.24
C SER A 121 -4.53 -3.72 2.24
N TYR A 122 -4.71 -3.28 0.99
CA TYR A 122 -5.32 -4.07 -0.08
C TYR A 122 -4.63 -5.43 -0.32
N PRO A 123 -3.27 -5.54 -0.32
CA PRO A 123 -2.61 -6.83 -0.45
C PRO A 123 -3.05 -7.83 0.62
N THR A 124 -3.18 -7.40 1.88
CA THR A 124 -3.65 -8.25 2.98
C THR A 124 -5.12 -8.66 2.81
N LEU A 125 -5.94 -7.76 2.25
CA LEU A 125 -7.35 -8.08 1.99
C LEU A 125 -7.48 -9.18 0.94
N VAL A 126 -6.72 -9.13 -0.16
CA VAL A 126 -6.76 -10.12 -1.24
C VAL A 126 -6.10 -11.45 -0.86
N GLU A 127 -5.21 -11.48 0.12
CA GLU A 127 -4.65 -12.71 0.67
C GLU A 127 -5.72 -13.53 1.44
N ASN A 128 -6.65 -12.85 2.11
CA ASN A 128 -7.64 -13.47 2.97
C ASN A 128 -8.99 -13.69 2.28
N TRP A 129 -9.34 -12.84 1.30
CA TRP A 129 -10.68 -12.80 0.71
C TRP A 129 -10.66 -12.67 -0.80
N ARG A 130 -11.74 -13.11 -1.45
CA ARG A 130 -11.93 -12.94 -2.90
C ARG A 130 -12.39 -11.52 -3.21
N VAL A 131 -11.48 -10.69 -3.74
CA VAL A 131 -11.74 -9.30 -4.11
C VAL A 131 -11.78 -9.14 -5.63
N TYR A 132 -12.78 -8.41 -6.11
CA TYR A 132 -13.03 -8.13 -7.53
C TYR A 132 -13.13 -6.60 -7.74
N GLY A 133 -12.92 -6.16 -8.98
CA GLY A 133 -13.17 -4.77 -9.38
C GLY A 133 -11.95 -3.87 -9.41
N GLU A 134 -10.80 -4.26 -8.83
CA GLU A 134 -9.57 -3.43 -8.81
C GLU A 134 -9.20 -2.86 -10.19
N LYS A 135 -9.28 -3.67 -11.24
CA LYS A 135 -8.94 -3.26 -12.61
C LYS A 135 -9.92 -2.25 -13.22
N ALA A 136 -11.11 -2.12 -12.66
CA ALA A 136 -12.12 -1.16 -13.11
C ALA A 136 -11.92 0.23 -12.50
N LEU A 137 -11.10 0.36 -11.43
CA LEU A 137 -10.82 1.63 -10.79
C LEU A 137 -10.10 2.57 -11.76
N THR A 138 -10.63 3.75 -11.94
CA THR A 138 -10.11 4.76 -12.88
C THR A 138 -9.35 5.85 -12.16
N ARG A 139 -9.85 6.30 -11.02
CA ARG A 139 -9.27 7.37 -10.19
C ARG A 139 -8.19 6.85 -9.24
N TYR A 140 -8.34 5.62 -8.77
CA TYR A 140 -7.50 4.98 -7.77
C TYR A 140 -6.50 4.00 -8.38
N LYS A 141 -5.87 4.38 -9.50
CA LYS A 141 -4.79 3.58 -10.08
C LYS A 141 -3.57 3.65 -9.18
N VAL A 142 -3.21 2.55 -8.55
CA VAL A 142 -2.01 2.44 -7.75
C VAL A 142 -0.96 1.59 -8.46
N ARG A 143 0.32 1.92 -8.23
CA ARG A 143 1.46 1.15 -8.71
C ARG A 143 2.30 0.71 -7.53
N MET A 144 2.48 -0.61 -7.39
CA MET A 144 3.32 -1.24 -6.37
C MET A 144 4.78 -1.33 -6.84
N SER A 145 5.30 -0.25 -7.45
CA SER A 145 6.68 -0.23 -7.91
C SER A 145 7.62 0.37 -6.88
N GLN A 146 8.78 -0.26 -6.72
CA GLN A 146 9.85 0.33 -5.90
C GLN A 146 10.56 1.41 -6.70
N PRO A 147 10.89 2.56 -6.08
CA PRO A 147 11.62 3.62 -6.76
C PRO A 147 13.07 3.20 -7.04
N VAL A 148 13.54 3.55 -8.21
CA VAL A 148 14.97 3.56 -8.52
C VAL A 148 15.49 4.96 -8.23
N ILE A 149 16.42 5.05 -7.26
CA ILE A 149 17.03 6.32 -6.86
C ILE A 149 18.42 6.37 -7.46
N SER A 150 18.71 7.43 -8.19
CA SER A 150 20.01 7.72 -8.75
C SER A 150 20.46 9.13 -8.39
N ALA A 151 21.76 9.36 -8.41
CA ALA A 151 22.33 10.67 -8.17
C ALA A 151 23.40 10.98 -9.22
N LYS A 152 23.53 12.26 -9.57
CA LYS A 152 24.57 12.74 -10.45
C LYS A 152 25.26 13.93 -9.81
N VAL A 153 26.61 13.90 -9.78
CA VAL A 153 27.43 15.02 -9.33
C VAL A 153 28.20 15.57 -10.52
N GLU A 154 27.96 16.84 -10.81
CA GLU A 154 28.66 17.57 -11.81
C GLU A 154 29.51 18.69 -11.17
N SER A 155 30.78 18.80 -11.55
CA SER A 155 31.71 19.80 -11.06
C SER A 155 31.74 21.02 -11.97
N ASN A 156 31.72 22.21 -11.38
CA ASN A 156 32.10 23.44 -12.08
C ASN A 156 33.44 23.96 -11.52
N GLU A 157 34.52 23.58 -12.18
CA GLU A 157 35.89 23.92 -11.76
C GLU A 157 36.15 25.43 -11.72
N LYS A 158 35.53 26.18 -12.65
CA LYS A 158 35.73 27.64 -12.75
C LYS A 158 35.07 28.38 -11.58
N GLU A 159 33.91 27.93 -11.17
CA GLU A 159 33.11 28.55 -10.12
C GLU A 159 33.29 27.90 -8.73
N LYS A 160 34.06 26.81 -8.68
CA LYS A 160 34.42 26.06 -7.46
C LYS A 160 33.18 25.54 -6.68
N TRP A 161 32.24 24.95 -7.40
CA TRP A 161 31.06 24.35 -6.84
C TRP A 161 30.70 22.99 -7.48
N PHE A 162 29.84 22.25 -6.83
CA PHE A 162 29.28 20.97 -7.31
C PHE A 162 27.77 21.09 -7.40
N THR A 163 27.19 20.46 -8.40
CA THR A 163 25.75 20.29 -8.51
C THR A 163 25.43 18.84 -8.19
N LEU A 164 24.52 18.62 -7.24
CA LEU A 164 23.95 17.32 -6.93
C LEU A 164 22.54 17.26 -7.49
N ASP A 165 22.31 16.40 -8.44
CA ASP A 165 20.99 16.05 -8.95
C ASP A 165 20.61 14.65 -8.45
N ILE A 166 19.47 14.56 -7.74
CA ILE A 166 18.89 13.29 -7.28
C ILE A 166 17.63 13.07 -8.10
N ASP A 167 17.60 11.95 -8.81
CA ASP A 167 16.47 11.51 -9.59
C ASP A 167 15.81 10.29 -8.95
N VAL A 168 14.48 10.30 -8.92
CA VAL A 168 13.68 9.21 -8.40
C VAL A 168 12.75 8.76 -9.51
N GLU A 169 12.91 7.53 -9.95
CA GLU A 169 12.15 6.94 -11.05
C GLU A 169 11.24 5.83 -10.56
N TYR A 170 9.99 5.85 -11.01
CA TYR A 170 9.01 4.78 -10.81
C TYR A 170 8.53 4.28 -12.18
N ASP A 171 8.82 3.04 -12.52
CA ASP A 171 8.42 2.40 -13.79
C ASP A 171 8.70 3.29 -15.03
N GLY A 172 9.88 3.87 -15.14
CA GLY A 172 10.26 4.78 -16.23
C GLY A 172 9.72 6.20 -16.10
N GLN A 173 9.03 6.56 -15.02
CA GLN A 173 8.54 7.91 -14.78
C GLN A 173 9.40 8.64 -13.74
N HIS A 174 10.08 9.70 -14.20
CA HIS A 174 10.91 10.54 -13.33
C HIS A 174 10.07 11.51 -12.49
N LEU A 175 10.29 11.51 -11.18
CA LEU A 175 9.72 12.46 -10.23
C LEU A 175 10.83 13.34 -9.63
N PRO A 176 10.67 14.69 -9.66
CA PRO A 176 11.58 15.58 -8.96
C PRO A 176 11.58 15.30 -7.44
N LEU A 177 12.77 15.19 -6.86
CA LEU A 177 12.95 14.98 -5.42
C LEU A 177 12.14 15.98 -4.57
N GLU A 178 12.07 17.24 -4.99
CA GLU A 178 11.31 18.28 -4.29
C GLU A 178 9.82 17.92 -4.11
N ARG A 179 9.22 17.26 -5.11
CA ARG A 179 7.82 16.86 -5.05
C ARG A 179 7.62 15.75 -4.04
N ILE A 180 8.52 14.76 -4.05
CA ILE A 180 8.55 13.63 -3.11
C ILE A 180 8.75 14.16 -1.69
N TRP A 181 9.77 15.02 -1.51
CA TRP A 181 10.11 15.62 -0.22
C TRP A 181 8.96 16.42 0.38
N LYS A 182 8.32 17.28 -0.41
CA LYS A 182 7.15 18.05 0.02
C LYS A 182 5.97 17.18 0.43
N ALA A 183 5.76 16.06 -0.25
CA ALA A 183 4.71 15.11 0.13
C ALA A 183 5.04 14.44 1.47
N TRP A 184 6.28 13.97 1.64
CA TRP A 184 6.76 13.32 2.85
C TRP A 184 6.71 14.24 4.09
N VAL A 185 7.22 15.48 3.97
CA VAL A 185 7.18 16.47 5.07
C VAL A 185 5.76 16.81 5.52
N ARG A 186 4.78 16.67 4.60
CA ARG A 186 3.35 16.84 4.92
C ARG A 186 2.70 15.59 5.53
N GLY A 187 3.48 14.55 5.82
CA GLY A 187 2.98 13.29 6.37
C GLY A 187 2.25 12.41 5.35
N ARG A 188 2.37 12.69 4.06
CA ARG A 188 1.79 11.83 3.03
C ARG A 188 2.69 10.62 2.84
N ARG A 189 2.09 9.44 2.65
CA ARG A 189 2.79 8.18 2.39
C ARG A 189 2.83 7.83 0.90
N TYR A 190 2.21 8.63 0.06
CA TYR A 190 2.09 8.42 -1.38
C TYR A 190 2.28 9.71 -2.19
N VAL A 191 2.57 9.53 -3.47
CA VAL A 191 2.70 10.61 -4.44
C VAL A 191 2.04 10.22 -5.75
N GLN A 192 1.42 11.21 -6.43
CA GLN A 192 0.81 11.01 -7.72
C GLN A 192 1.85 11.12 -8.83
N LEU A 193 1.88 10.16 -9.75
CA LEU A 193 2.72 10.15 -10.94
C LEU A 193 2.15 11.08 -12.05
N LYS A 194 2.90 11.23 -13.16
CA LYS A 194 2.46 12.09 -14.28
C LYS A 194 1.24 11.55 -15.02
N ASP A 195 1.07 10.23 -15.03
CA ASP A 195 -0.08 9.56 -15.66
C ASP A 195 -1.33 9.51 -14.77
N GLY A 196 -1.28 10.15 -13.60
CA GLY A 196 -2.38 10.20 -12.64
C GLY A 196 -2.42 9.03 -11.66
N SER A 197 -1.61 7.99 -11.83
CA SER A 197 -1.51 6.89 -10.87
C SER A 197 -0.80 7.32 -9.58
N TYR A 198 -0.97 6.55 -8.52
CA TYR A 198 -0.34 6.80 -7.22
C TYR A 198 0.69 5.71 -6.90
N THR A 199 1.73 6.07 -6.18
CA THR A 199 2.74 5.13 -5.68
C THR A 199 3.19 5.51 -4.28
N SER A 200 3.72 4.53 -3.54
CA SER A 200 4.24 4.76 -2.19
C SER A 200 5.53 5.59 -2.20
N LEU A 201 5.74 6.37 -1.15
CA LEU A 201 7.00 7.07 -0.94
C LEU A 201 8.08 6.11 -0.40
N PRO A 202 9.36 6.32 -0.73
CA PRO A 202 10.47 5.56 -0.16
C PRO A 202 10.80 6.07 1.26
N GLU A 203 9.88 5.87 2.22
CA GLU A 203 9.93 6.47 3.56
C GLU A 203 11.26 6.20 4.26
N SER A 204 11.71 4.93 4.30
CA SER A 204 12.95 4.57 4.98
C SER A 204 14.20 5.25 4.39
N TRP A 205 14.20 5.49 3.09
CA TRP A 205 15.27 6.24 2.44
C TRP A 205 15.18 7.74 2.73
N LEU A 206 13.97 8.32 2.68
CA LEU A 206 13.72 9.73 3.00
C LEU A 206 14.10 10.04 4.45
N GLU A 207 13.77 9.18 5.39
CA GLU A 207 14.15 9.30 6.80
C GLU A 207 15.68 9.30 6.98
N LYS A 208 16.37 8.33 6.36
CA LYS A 208 17.84 8.27 6.41
C LYS A 208 18.47 9.55 5.85
N LEU A 209 17.97 10.02 4.70
CA LEU A 209 18.47 11.24 4.08
C LEU A 209 18.20 12.48 4.96
N ALA A 210 17.00 12.58 5.57
CA ALA A 210 16.66 13.66 6.48
C ALA A 210 17.56 13.67 7.74
N HIS A 211 17.82 12.51 8.35
CA HIS A 211 18.73 12.38 9.48
C HIS A 211 20.15 12.84 9.14
N LYS A 212 20.67 12.46 7.97
CA LYS A 212 21.97 12.94 7.51
C LYS A 212 22.01 14.44 7.30
N LEU A 213 20.99 15.01 6.66
CA LEU A 213 20.87 16.46 6.47
C LEU A 213 20.88 17.18 7.82
N GLN A 214 20.12 16.67 8.79
CA GLN A 214 20.07 17.24 10.15
C GLN A 214 21.44 17.18 10.86
N ALA A 215 22.12 16.04 10.78
CA ALA A 215 23.46 15.87 11.38
C ALA A 215 24.49 16.82 10.76
N LEU A 216 24.31 17.20 9.50
CA LEU A 216 25.15 18.17 8.78
C LEU A 216 24.71 19.63 8.97
N GLY A 217 23.71 19.88 9.81
CA GLY A 217 23.22 21.23 10.14
C GLY A 217 22.24 21.81 9.11
N PHE A 218 21.68 20.97 8.21
CA PHE A 218 20.64 21.41 7.29
C PHE A 218 19.24 21.23 7.92
N ASP A 219 18.31 22.04 7.43
CA ASP A 219 16.91 21.95 7.83
C ASP A 219 16.26 20.71 7.19
N PRO A 220 15.88 19.68 7.94
CA PRO A 220 15.32 18.44 7.40
C PRO A 220 13.92 18.62 6.81
N THR A 221 13.26 19.78 7.02
CA THR A 221 11.98 20.10 6.38
C THR A 221 12.11 20.57 4.93
N LYS A 222 13.34 20.82 4.50
CA LYS A 222 13.65 21.24 3.13
C LYS A 222 14.38 20.13 2.38
N PRO A 223 14.15 19.99 1.08
CA PRO A 223 14.93 19.07 0.25
C PRO A 223 16.41 19.46 0.28
N PRO A 224 17.31 18.48 0.06
CA PRO A 224 18.75 18.79 -0.04
C PRO A 224 18.99 19.85 -1.12
N LYS A 225 19.90 20.78 -0.82
CA LYS A 225 20.28 21.77 -1.80
C LYS A 225 20.97 21.09 -2.99
N ARG A 226 20.82 21.68 -4.17
CA ARG A 226 21.44 21.15 -5.38
C ARG A 226 22.89 21.59 -5.56
N GLN A 227 23.30 22.70 -4.94
CA GLN A 227 24.63 23.29 -5.12
C GLN A 227 25.44 23.26 -3.84
N PHE A 228 26.67 22.76 -3.94
CA PHE A 228 27.62 22.65 -2.85
C PHE A 228 28.92 23.38 -3.27
N LYS A 229 29.47 24.20 -2.40
CA LYS A 229 30.78 24.82 -2.62
C LYS A 229 31.88 23.77 -2.42
N GLN A 230 33.05 23.99 -2.98
CA GLN A 230 34.18 23.07 -2.92
C GLN A 230 34.57 22.67 -1.50
N PHE A 231 34.47 23.59 -0.53
CA PHE A 231 34.77 23.30 0.88
C PHE A 231 33.69 22.45 1.56
N GLU A 232 32.51 22.28 0.94
CA GLU A 232 31.43 21.41 1.40
C GLU A 232 31.56 19.99 0.81
N ALA A 233 32.64 19.68 0.11
CA ALA A 233 32.88 18.35 -0.46
C ALA A 233 32.74 17.19 0.57
N PRO A 234 33.21 17.30 1.81
CA PRO A 234 32.99 16.26 2.83
C PRO A 234 31.51 16.01 3.13
N VAL A 235 30.69 17.07 3.11
CA VAL A 235 29.24 16.98 3.29
C VAL A 235 28.60 16.23 2.13
N LEU A 236 28.97 16.59 0.92
CA LEU A 236 28.48 15.96 -0.30
C LEU A 236 28.91 14.49 -0.36
N ASP A 237 30.16 14.16 0.00
CA ASP A 237 30.64 12.77 0.06
C ASP A 237 29.81 11.92 1.02
N ASN A 238 29.50 12.44 2.20
CA ASN A 238 28.67 11.78 3.18
C ASN A 238 27.22 11.55 2.69
N LEU A 239 26.65 12.50 1.95
CA LEU A 239 25.33 12.33 1.33
C LEU A 239 25.34 11.25 0.24
N LEU A 240 26.40 11.18 -0.57
CA LEU A 240 26.53 10.21 -1.65
C LEU A 240 26.70 8.76 -1.17
N ASP A 241 27.20 8.53 0.03
CA ASP A 241 27.39 7.18 0.56
C ASP A 241 26.06 6.38 0.67
N ASP A 242 24.91 7.05 0.81
CA ASP A 242 23.58 6.42 0.86
C ASP A 242 22.80 6.49 -0.46
N LEU A 243 23.40 7.08 -1.49
CA LEU A 243 22.78 7.18 -2.80
C LEU A 243 23.32 6.07 -3.72
N PRO A 244 22.51 5.03 -4.00
CA PRO A 244 22.92 4.01 -4.95
C PRO A 244 23.07 4.63 -6.34
N ASN A 245 24.00 4.09 -7.12
CA ASN A 245 24.22 4.49 -8.51
C ASN A 245 24.57 5.99 -8.70
N ALA A 246 25.37 6.57 -7.79
CA ALA A 246 25.84 7.94 -7.95
C ALA A 246 26.85 8.03 -9.10
N GLU A 247 26.50 8.75 -10.15
CA GLU A 247 27.41 9.14 -11.23
C GLU A 247 28.23 10.35 -10.82
N THR A 248 29.55 10.27 -10.96
CA THR A 248 30.46 11.33 -10.55
C THR A 248 31.50 11.61 -11.65
N ASP A 249 31.88 12.85 -11.79
CA ASP A 249 32.95 13.23 -12.76
C ASP A 249 34.37 13.00 -12.20
N SER A 250 35.34 13.15 -13.08
CA SER A 250 36.77 12.94 -12.75
C SER A 250 37.31 13.94 -11.73
N PHE A 251 36.86 15.20 -11.78
CA PHE A 251 37.27 16.22 -10.84
C PHE A 251 36.75 15.92 -9.41
N TRP A 252 35.48 15.56 -9.29
CA TRP A 252 34.89 15.11 -8.02
C TRP A 252 35.70 13.93 -7.45
N ASN A 253 35.97 12.92 -8.26
CA ASN A 253 36.67 11.71 -7.80
C ASN A 253 38.06 12.04 -7.28
N SER A 254 38.81 12.89 -7.97
CA SER A 254 40.11 13.36 -7.51
C SER A 254 40.05 14.14 -6.20
N LEU A 255 39.01 14.96 -6.02
CA LEU A 255 38.84 15.74 -4.80
C LEU A 255 38.41 14.83 -3.65
N ARG A 256 37.51 13.88 -3.90
CA ARG A 256 37.05 12.89 -2.96
C ARG A 256 38.18 12.06 -2.36
N GLU A 257 39.11 11.61 -3.20
CA GLU A 257 40.34 10.92 -2.77
C GLU A 257 41.18 11.79 -1.83
N LYS A 258 41.39 13.05 -2.19
CA LYS A 258 42.13 14.00 -1.35
C LYS A 258 41.45 14.23 0.00
N VAL A 259 40.12 14.35 0.02
CA VAL A 259 39.33 14.54 1.24
C VAL A 259 39.41 13.31 2.14
N ARG A 260 39.27 12.11 1.59
CA ARG A 260 39.30 10.84 2.34
C ARG A 260 40.71 10.49 2.86
N ASN A 261 41.74 10.85 2.11
CA ASN A 261 43.14 10.62 2.47
C ASN A 261 43.75 11.75 3.29
N PHE A 262 42.94 12.78 3.64
CA PHE A 262 43.41 13.89 4.45
C PHE A 262 43.65 13.47 5.88
N THR A 263 44.91 13.18 6.21
CA THR A 263 45.30 12.67 7.54
C THR A 263 45.88 13.74 8.44
N GLU A 264 46.52 14.80 7.87
CA GLU A 264 47.20 15.82 8.67
C GLU A 264 47.43 17.13 7.85
N VAL A 265 47.32 18.25 8.55
CA VAL A 265 47.76 19.56 7.99
C VAL A 265 49.28 19.66 8.25
N GLU A 266 50.11 19.72 7.21
CA GLU A 266 51.51 20.03 7.38
C GLU A 266 51.62 21.40 8.09
N PRO A 267 52.29 21.50 9.24
CA PRO A 267 52.44 22.79 9.92
C PRO A 267 53.29 23.72 9.08
N VAL A 268 52.68 24.77 8.61
CA VAL A 268 53.42 25.85 7.89
C VAL A 268 54.34 26.53 8.88
N SER A 269 55.62 26.62 8.56
CA SER A 269 56.59 27.37 9.36
C SER A 269 56.12 28.82 9.59
N THR A 270 56.10 29.26 10.84
CA THR A 270 55.68 30.61 11.20
C THR A 270 56.51 31.64 10.42
N PRO A 271 55.87 32.59 9.71
CA PRO A 271 56.60 33.62 8.98
C PRO A 271 57.57 34.35 9.89
N LYS A 272 58.83 34.52 9.45
CA LYS A 272 59.84 35.28 10.19
C LYS A 272 59.36 36.71 10.38
N GLY A 273 59.02 37.11 11.61
CA GLY A 273 58.53 38.44 11.94
C GLY A 273 57.30 38.50 12.87
N LEU A 274 56.65 37.39 13.14
CA LEU A 274 55.64 37.29 14.19
C LEU A 274 56.33 36.78 15.48
N THR A 275 56.87 37.69 16.24
CA THR A 275 57.21 37.44 17.64
C THR A 275 55.97 37.75 18.48
N ALA A 276 55.69 36.85 19.43
CA ALA A 276 54.61 37.00 20.43
C ALA A 276 54.73 38.27 21.22
#